data_81826d997de15636aad316aa84f7e801
#
_entry.id   81826d997de15636aad316aa84f7e801
#
_cell.length_a   1.000
_cell.length_b   1.000
_cell.length_c   1.000
_cell.angle_alpha   90.00
_cell.angle_beta   90.00
_cell.angle_gamma   90.00
#
_symmetry.space_group_name_H-M   'P 1'
#
loop_
_entity.id
_entity.type
_entity.pdbx_description
1 polymer ?
#
loop_
_entity_poly.entity_id
_entity_poly.type
_entity_poly.pdbx_seq_one_letter_code
_entity_poly.pdbx_strand_id
1 'polypeptide(L)'
;PEAQVPFINTAAQQGVDALIVSANDPEAICDALNQARDADIPVVTFDSDTNPECRDLFINQATAEGIAKVQVDLIAEQIGGSGEIAILSAAA
;
A
#
# COMPACT_ATOMS: atom_id res chain seq x y z
N PRO A 1 1.50 -6.30 -9.29
CA PRO A 1 0.79 -5.03 -9.09
C PRO A 1 -0.48 -4.95 -9.94
N GLU A 2 -0.36 -5.12 -11.26
CA GLU A 2 -1.48 -5.03 -12.21
C GLU A 2 -2.61 -6.05 -11.96
N ALA A 3 -2.32 -7.13 -11.26
CA ALA A 3 -3.32 -8.16 -10.92
C ALA A 3 -4.46 -7.63 -10.03
N GLN A 4 -4.28 -6.49 -9.34
CA GLN A 4 -5.34 -5.87 -8.55
C GLN A 4 -6.39 -5.15 -9.41
N VAL A 5 -6.03 -4.67 -10.61
CA VAL A 5 -6.90 -3.88 -11.49
C VAL A 5 -8.22 -4.58 -11.82
N PRO A 6 -8.24 -5.86 -12.25
CA PRO A 6 -9.51 -6.54 -12.55
C PRO A 6 -10.44 -6.64 -11.33
N PHE A 7 -9.89 -6.80 -10.13
CA PHE A 7 -10.69 -6.89 -8.89
C PHE A 7 -11.30 -5.53 -8.54
N ILE A 8 -10.54 -4.44 -8.67
CA ILE A 8 -11.03 -3.07 -8.46
C ILE A 8 -12.16 -2.77 -9.45
N ASN A 9 -11.94 -3.06 -10.73
CA ASN A 9 -12.94 -2.84 -11.78
C ASN A 9 -14.21 -3.66 -11.53
N THR A 10 -14.07 -4.93 -11.13
CA THR A 10 -15.22 -5.79 -10.81
C THR A 10 -16.01 -5.23 -9.62
N ALA A 11 -15.35 -4.83 -8.56
CA ALA A 11 -16.01 -4.23 -7.41
C ALA A 11 -16.76 -2.94 -7.78
N ALA A 12 -16.13 -2.07 -8.58
CA ALA A 12 -16.76 -0.84 -9.06
C ALA A 12 -18.00 -1.13 -9.94
N GLN A 13 -17.92 -2.13 -10.83
CA GLN A 13 -19.04 -2.57 -11.67
C GLN A 13 -20.19 -3.16 -10.86
N GLN A 14 -19.90 -3.80 -9.75
CA GLN A 14 -20.92 -4.33 -8.82
C GLN A 14 -21.59 -3.24 -8.00
N GLY A 15 -21.12 -2.00 -8.07
CA GLY A 15 -21.71 -0.86 -7.38
C GLY A 15 -21.52 -0.90 -5.87
N VAL A 16 -20.33 -1.30 -5.42
CA VAL A 16 -19.99 -1.25 -3.98
C VAL A 16 -20.03 0.19 -3.47
N ASP A 17 -20.30 0.37 -2.19
CA ASP A 17 -20.42 1.70 -1.59
C ASP A 17 -19.07 2.35 -1.28
N ALA A 18 -18.01 1.56 -1.13
CA ALA A 18 -16.66 2.02 -0.90
C ALA A 18 -15.62 0.94 -1.26
N LEU A 19 -14.38 1.36 -1.50
CA LEU A 19 -13.24 0.47 -1.68
C LEU A 19 -12.20 0.71 -0.57
N ILE A 20 -11.72 -0.37 0.01
CA ILE A 20 -10.57 -0.35 0.93
C ILE A 20 -9.48 -1.20 0.30
N VAL A 21 -8.31 -0.61 0.05
CA VAL A 21 -7.25 -1.24 -0.75
C VAL A 21 -5.89 -1.11 -0.07
N SER A 22 -5.12 -2.19 -0.05
CA SER A 22 -3.67 -2.15 0.17
C SER A 22 -3.00 -2.25 -1.20
N ALA A 23 -2.31 -1.20 -1.62
CA ALA A 23 -1.77 -1.10 -2.96
C ALA A 23 -0.44 -1.87 -3.08
N ASN A 24 -0.35 -2.79 -4.02
CA ASN A 24 0.91 -3.47 -4.32
C ASN A 24 1.89 -2.61 -5.11
N ASP A 25 1.38 -1.57 -5.75
CA ASP A 25 2.17 -0.60 -6.51
C ASP A 25 1.40 0.73 -6.53
N PRO A 26 2.07 1.86 -6.24
CA PRO A 26 1.38 3.15 -6.11
C PRO A 26 0.80 3.69 -7.41
N GLU A 27 1.33 3.29 -8.57
CA GLU A 27 0.89 3.79 -9.88
C GLU A 27 0.00 2.81 -10.64
N ALA A 28 0.32 1.51 -10.58
CA ALA A 28 -0.31 0.50 -11.44
C ALA A 28 -1.83 0.41 -11.30
N ILE A 29 -2.39 0.75 -10.14
CA ILE A 29 -3.82 0.68 -9.86
C ILE A 29 -4.53 2.03 -9.91
N CYS A 30 -3.79 3.11 -10.14
CA CYS A 30 -4.28 4.49 -10.04
C CYS A 30 -5.47 4.76 -10.97
N ASP A 31 -5.37 4.36 -12.22
CA ASP A 31 -6.45 4.57 -13.20
C ASP A 31 -7.74 3.84 -12.80
N ALA A 32 -7.62 2.60 -12.31
CA ALA A 32 -8.78 1.84 -11.85
C ALA A 32 -9.43 2.46 -10.61
N LEU A 33 -8.62 2.97 -9.67
CA LEU A 33 -9.12 3.67 -8.48
C LEU A 33 -9.80 4.99 -8.85
N ASN A 34 -9.24 5.75 -9.78
CA ASN A 34 -9.86 6.99 -10.25
C ASN A 34 -11.17 6.74 -10.98
N GLN A 35 -11.27 5.68 -11.78
CA GLN A 35 -12.53 5.29 -12.40
C GLN A 35 -13.59 4.94 -11.35
N ALA A 36 -13.23 4.25 -10.27
CA ALA A 36 -14.15 3.98 -9.16
C ALA A 36 -14.60 5.28 -8.48
N ARG A 37 -13.69 6.22 -8.23
CA ARG A 37 -14.00 7.53 -7.64
C ARG A 37 -14.90 8.37 -8.56
N ASP A 38 -14.71 8.32 -9.87
CA ASP A 38 -15.58 8.98 -10.85
C ASP A 38 -17.01 8.40 -10.85
N ALA A 39 -17.16 7.17 -10.37
CA ALA A 39 -18.47 6.54 -10.12
C ALA A 39 -19.01 6.77 -8.70
N ASP A 40 -18.49 7.77 -7.99
CA ASP A 40 -18.87 8.13 -6.62
C ASP A 40 -18.58 7.03 -5.57
N ILE A 41 -17.58 6.17 -5.83
CA ILE A 41 -17.13 5.16 -4.88
C ILE A 41 -15.90 5.69 -4.16
N PRO A 42 -15.99 6.03 -2.87
CA PRO A 42 -14.83 6.48 -2.10
C PRO A 42 -13.78 5.38 -1.98
N VAL A 43 -12.51 5.79 -2.05
CA VAL A 43 -11.34 4.92 -1.99
C VAL A 43 -10.50 5.26 -0.77
N VAL A 44 -10.30 4.29 0.09
CA VAL A 44 -9.42 4.36 1.26
C VAL A 44 -8.29 3.35 1.08
N THR A 45 -7.06 3.78 1.27
CA THR A 45 -5.91 2.88 1.30
C THR A 45 -5.42 2.66 2.73
N PHE A 46 -4.77 1.54 2.96
CA PHE A 46 -4.17 1.18 4.25
C PHE A 46 -2.89 0.39 4.01
N ASP A 47 -2.02 0.36 5.02
CA ASP A 47 -0.74 -0.36 4.99
C ASP A 47 0.20 0.12 3.88
N SER A 48 -0.10 -0.19 2.63
CA SER A 48 0.62 0.25 1.44
C SER A 48 -0.25 1.19 0.62
N ASP A 49 0.24 2.41 0.41
CA ASP A 49 -0.52 3.49 -0.22
C ASP A 49 -0.36 3.49 -1.75
N THR A 50 -1.29 4.16 -2.41
CA THR A 50 -1.19 4.58 -3.81
C THR A 50 -0.79 6.06 -3.88
N ASN A 51 -0.62 6.60 -5.09
CA ASN A 51 -0.41 8.04 -5.25
C ASN A 51 -1.59 8.82 -4.63
N PRO A 52 -1.34 9.92 -3.89
CA PRO A 52 -2.40 10.65 -3.16
C PRO A 52 -3.57 11.10 -4.01
N GLU A 53 -3.35 11.39 -5.28
CA GLU A 53 -4.38 11.78 -6.25
C GLU A 53 -5.33 10.64 -6.64
N CYS A 54 -5.01 9.41 -6.28
CA CYS A 54 -5.79 8.22 -6.67
C CYS A 54 -6.67 7.68 -5.54
N ARG A 55 -6.65 8.30 -4.37
CA ARG A 55 -7.43 7.87 -3.22
C ARG A 55 -7.99 9.06 -2.46
N ASP A 56 -8.94 8.83 -1.60
CA ASP A 56 -9.53 9.87 -0.75
C ASP A 56 -8.84 9.98 0.60
N LEU A 57 -8.46 8.83 1.19
CA LEU A 57 -7.83 8.77 2.51
C LEU A 57 -6.83 7.61 2.57
N PHE A 58 -5.73 7.81 3.29
CA PHE A 58 -4.78 6.76 3.65
C PHE A 58 -4.73 6.58 5.16
N ILE A 59 -4.87 5.33 5.60
CA ILE A 59 -4.74 4.93 7.00
C ILE A 59 -3.39 4.26 7.20
N ASN A 60 -2.49 4.94 7.87
CA ASN A 60 -1.17 4.44 8.17
C ASN A 60 -1.14 3.86 9.60
N GLN A 61 -0.79 2.59 9.75
CA GLN A 61 -0.67 1.94 11.06
C GLN A 61 0.61 2.30 11.80
N ALA A 62 1.64 2.74 11.08
CA ALA A 62 2.94 3.12 11.64
C ALA A 62 3.69 4.02 10.67
N THR A 63 4.65 4.80 11.17
CA THR A 63 5.53 5.59 10.31
C THR A 63 6.63 4.72 9.70
N ALA A 64 7.07 5.04 8.48
CA ALA A 64 8.18 4.34 7.83
C ALA A 64 9.45 4.42 8.69
N GLU A 65 9.72 5.57 9.30
CA GLU A 65 10.86 5.76 10.22
C GLU A 65 10.76 4.87 11.45
N GLY A 66 9.58 4.74 12.05
CA GLY A 66 9.34 3.88 13.21
C GLY A 66 9.54 2.41 12.88
N ILE A 67 9.05 1.94 11.74
CA ILE A 67 9.24 0.57 11.25
C ILE A 67 10.73 0.30 11.02
N ALA A 68 11.42 1.18 10.30
CA ALA A 68 12.84 1.03 10.00
C ALA A 68 13.68 1.00 11.28
N LYS A 69 13.38 1.88 12.24
CA LYS A 69 14.07 1.91 13.53
C LYS A 69 13.94 0.60 14.29
N VAL A 70 12.73 0.06 14.39
CA VAL A 70 12.48 -1.21 15.08
C VAL A 70 13.21 -2.36 14.39
N GLN A 71 13.17 -2.43 13.07
CA GLN A 71 13.89 -3.46 12.30
C GLN A 71 15.39 -3.41 12.54
N VAL A 72 15.99 -2.22 12.47
CA VAL A 72 17.43 -2.03 12.68
C VAL A 72 17.82 -2.35 14.11
N ASP A 73 17.07 -1.87 15.11
CA ASP A 73 17.36 -2.12 16.52
C ASP A 73 17.28 -3.62 16.85
N LEU A 74 16.29 -4.33 16.34
CA LEU A 74 16.16 -5.78 16.54
C LEU A 74 17.30 -6.57 15.90
N ILE A 75 17.69 -6.24 14.68
CA ILE A 75 18.81 -6.88 14.00
C ILE A 75 20.11 -6.59 14.72
N ALA A 76 20.37 -5.34 15.08
CA ALA A 76 21.58 -4.94 15.82
C ALA A 76 21.72 -5.71 17.15
N GLU A 77 20.63 -5.89 17.88
CA GLU A 77 20.59 -6.67 19.10
C GLU A 77 20.94 -8.15 18.84
N GLN A 78 20.35 -8.74 17.82
CA GLN A 78 20.56 -10.15 17.44
C GLN A 78 22.01 -10.47 17.06
N ILE A 79 22.66 -9.56 16.33
CA ILE A 79 24.02 -9.77 15.81
C ILE A 79 25.12 -9.13 16.66
N GLY A 80 24.79 -8.52 17.81
CA GLY A 80 25.74 -7.87 18.69
C GLY A 80 26.31 -6.55 18.17
N GLY A 81 25.56 -5.84 17.31
CA GLY A 81 25.88 -4.50 16.82
C GLY A 81 26.78 -4.43 15.58
N SER A 82 27.30 -5.57 15.09
CA SER A 82 28.18 -5.62 13.91
C SER A 82 28.03 -6.95 13.17
N GLY A 83 28.01 -6.92 11.86
CA GLY A 83 27.87 -8.10 11.02
C GLY A 83 27.34 -7.80 9.64
N GLU A 84 27.17 -8.85 8.85
CA GLU A 84 26.55 -8.75 7.52
C GLU A 84 25.05 -9.02 7.62
N ILE A 85 24.25 -8.25 6.88
CA ILE A 85 22.81 -8.44 6.76
C ILE A 85 22.39 -8.47 5.30
N ALA A 86 21.29 -9.13 5.02
CA ALA A 86 20.64 -9.10 3.70
C ALA A 86 19.28 -8.42 3.83
N ILE A 87 18.96 -7.55 2.89
CA ILE A 87 17.65 -6.90 2.80
C ILE A 87 16.92 -7.47 1.59
N LEU A 88 15.74 -8.06 1.84
CA LEU A 88 14.86 -8.55 0.80
C LEU A 88 13.65 -7.63 0.72
N SER A 89 13.32 -7.19 -0.50
CA SER A 89 12.16 -6.34 -0.75
C SER A 89 11.26 -6.97 -1.81
N ALA A 90 9.96 -6.85 -1.61
CA ALA A 90 8.95 -7.27 -2.59
C ALA A 90 8.74 -6.23 -3.70
N ALA A 91 9.19 -5.00 -3.47
CA ALA A 91 9.11 -3.89 -4.41
C ALA A 91 10.52 -3.34 -4.68
N ALA A 92 10.76 -2.92 -5.89
CA ALA A 92 12.01 -2.29 -6.29
C ALA A 92 11.96 -0.77 -6.08
#